data_8bd923424fba05113df5401e0ff0a8cf
#
_entry.id   8bd923424fba05113df5401e0ff0a8cf
#
_cell.length_a   1.000
_cell.length_b   1.000
_cell.length_c   1.000
_cell.angle_alpha   90.00
_cell.angle_beta   90.00
_cell.angle_gamma   90.00
#
_symmetry.space_group_name_H-M   'P 1'
#
loop_
_entity.id
_entity.type
_entity.pdbx_description
1 polymer ?
#
loop_
_entity_poly.entity_id
_entity_poly.type
_entity_poly.pdbx_seq_one_letter_code
_entity_poly.pdbx_strand_id
1 'polypeptide(L)'
;TTTLSPDRKEYTRLWFETHYVGTPRMNSLCKKIAENLDIQVRQQILGISGTPKQRFLETEDGRFGPFDWIVSTAPAPQTQIIFNKPELSMPYSAAFALMVPVGERPDFDAAVVRDSPVSWLAVTSSKPERCQHKQLGIVAHADSQWSDERLQEPADKVKGELLDALEALAIAGL
;
A
#
# COMPACT_ATOMS: atom_id res chain seq x y z
N THR A 1 13.18 -3.91 12.68
CA THR A 1 13.00 -4.78 11.48
C THR A 1 13.99 -5.91 11.52
N THR A 2 13.55 -7.13 11.36
CA THR A 2 14.39 -8.34 11.27
C THR A 2 14.42 -8.86 9.82
N THR A 3 15.20 -9.90 9.57
CA THR A 3 15.21 -10.62 8.29
C THR A 3 14.86 -12.08 8.55
N LEU A 4 13.92 -12.62 7.78
CA LEU A 4 13.45 -14.00 7.85
C LEU A 4 13.70 -14.71 6.52
N SER A 5 13.88 -16.03 6.57
CA SER A 5 13.90 -16.90 5.39
C SER A 5 13.43 -18.31 5.77
N PRO A 6 12.85 -19.09 4.82
CA PRO A 6 12.37 -20.44 5.07
C PRO A 6 13.48 -21.40 5.54
N ASP A 7 14.70 -21.21 5.06
CA ASP A 7 15.87 -22.02 5.43
C ASP A 7 16.56 -21.55 6.71
N ARG A 8 15.97 -20.56 7.40
CA ARG A 8 16.48 -19.97 8.66
C ARG A 8 17.91 -19.43 8.59
N LYS A 9 18.38 -19.02 7.41
CA LYS A 9 19.65 -18.34 7.28
C LYS A 9 19.66 -17.02 8.05
N GLU A 10 20.74 -16.77 8.76
CA GLU A 10 20.97 -15.49 9.40
C GLU A 10 21.50 -14.47 8.39
N TYR A 11 20.87 -13.29 8.35
CA TYR A 11 21.31 -12.20 7.53
C TYR A 11 21.78 -11.05 8.41
N THR A 12 23.03 -10.66 8.24
CA THR A 12 23.56 -9.49 8.96
C THR A 12 23.09 -8.21 8.30
N ARG A 13 22.42 -7.36 9.06
CA ARG A 13 22.05 -6.01 8.65
C ARG A 13 23.11 -5.03 9.09
N LEU A 14 23.69 -4.29 8.15
CA LEU A 14 24.78 -3.35 8.41
C LEU A 14 24.31 -1.94 8.83
N TRP A 15 23.01 -1.66 8.73
CA TRP A 15 22.43 -0.38 9.12
C TRP A 15 21.05 -0.55 9.73
N PHE A 16 20.68 0.41 10.58
CA PHE A 16 19.36 0.53 11.16
C PHE A 16 18.65 1.72 10.52
N GLU A 17 17.46 1.49 10.02
CA GLU A 17 16.59 2.54 9.51
C GLU A 17 15.48 2.83 10.51
N THR A 18 15.19 4.10 10.74
CA THR A 18 14.04 4.51 11.51
C THR A 18 12.81 4.50 10.62
N HIS A 19 11.80 3.74 11.03
CA HIS A 19 10.53 3.68 10.34
C HIS A 19 9.52 4.59 11.04
N TYR A 20 8.92 5.51 10.29
CA TYR A 20 7.88 6.41 10.79
C TYR A 20 6.51 5.92 10.36
N VAL A 21 5.54 6.01 11.25
CA VAL A 21 4.15 5.64 10.99
C VAL A 21 3.22 6.72 11.49
N GLY A 22 2.12 6.93 10.78
CA GLY A 22 1.07 7.85 11.23
C GLY A 22 0.32 7.31 12.45
N THR A 23 0.07 8.14 13.45
CA THR A 23 -0.69 7.83 14.66
C THR A 23 -1.95 8.69 14.75
N PRO A 24 -3.05 8.18 15.24
CA PRO A 24 -3.38 6.78 15.56
C PRO A 24 -3.59 5.91 14.30
N ARG A 25 -3.56 6.48 13.09
CA ARG A 25 -3.75 5.78 11.80
C ARG A 25 -2.74 6.27 10.77
N MET A 26 -2.45 5.45 9.76
CA MET A 26 -1.50 5.81 8.71
C MET A 26 -1.86 7.11 7.96
N ASN A 27 -3.16 7.38 7.78
CA ASN A 27 -3.63 8.60 7.12
C ASN A 27 -3.73 9.83 8.05
N SER A 28 -3.31 9.74 9.31
CA SER A 28 -3.39 10.87 10.26
C SER A 28 -2.53 12.05 9.82
N LEU A 29 -1.35 11.78 9.26
CA LEU A 29 -0.49 12.81 8.70
C LEU A 29 -1.19 13.57 7.56
N CYS A 30 -1.78 12.84 6.60
CA CYS A 30 -2.49 13.46 5.48
C CYS A 30 -3.69 14.29 5.98
N LYS A 31 -4.43 13.79 6.97
CA LYS A 31 -5.54 14.54 7.58
C LYS A 31 -5.06 15.81 8.25
N LYS A 32 -3.91 15.76 8.93
CA LYS A 32 -3.34 16.95 9.58
C LYS A 32 -2.92 18.02 8.57
N ILE A 33 -2.29 17.61 7.48
CA ILE A 33 -1.92 18.53 6.38
C ILE A 33 -3.18 19.14 5.74
N ALA A 34 -4.24 18.36 5.66
CA ALA A 34 -5.50 18.75 5.01
C ALA A 34 -6.38 19.71 5.82
N GLU A 35 -6.12 19.92 7.12
CA GLU A 35 -6.99 20.69 8.02
C GLU A 35 -7.34 22.11 7.55
N ASN A 36 -6.46 22.74 6.78
CA ASN A 36 -6.64 24.11 6.29
C ASN A 36 -6.83 24.18 4.76
N LEU A 37 -7.15 23.07 4.12
CA LEU A 37 -7.38 23.00 2.69
C LEU A 37 -8.87 22.84 2.41
N ASP A 38 -9.34 23.47 1.32
CA ASP A 38 -10.68 23.18 0.78
C ASP A 38 -10.65 21.82 0.07
N ILE A 39 -11.24 20.81 0.69
CA ILE A 39 -11.23 19.44 0.21
C ILE A 39 -12.63 19.02 -0.20
N GLN A 40 -12.79 18.73 -1.49
CA GLN A 40 -13.99 18.14 -2.04
C GLN A 40 -13.80 16.62 -2.14
N VAL A 41 -14.64 15.86 -1.46
CA VAL A 41 -14.61 14.39 -1.47
C VAL A 41 -15.75 13.83 -2.31
N ARG A 42 -15.61 12.55 -2.74
CA ARG A 42 -16.62 11.87 -3.58
C ARG A 42 -16.86 12.54 -4.92
N GLN A 43 -15.85 13.21 -5.44
CA GLN A 43 -15.86 13.84 -6.77
C GLN A 43 -14.95 13.03 -7.69
N GLN A 44 -15.55 12.36 -8.66
CA GLN A 44 -14.78 11.69 -9.70
C GLN A 44 -14.46 12.69 -10.79
N ILE A 45 -13.17 12.93 -11.02
CA ILE A 45 -12.71 13.79 -12.11
C ILE A 45 -12.70 12.96 -13.39
N LEU A 46 -13.47 13.40 -14.38
CA LEU A 46 -13.62 12.76 -15.68
C LEU A 46 -12.67 13.33 -16.73
N GLY A 47 -12.28 14.60 -16.57
CA GLY A 47 -11.40 15.28 -17.51
C GLY A 47 -11.11 16.71 -17.14
N ILE A 48 -10.41 17.39 -18.03
CA ILE A 48 -10.04 18.80 -17.91
C ILE A 48 -10.53 19.54 -19.16
N SER A 49 -11.16 20.69 -18.96
CA SER A 49 -11.59 21.59 -20.04
C SER A 49 -11.02 23.00 -19.86
N GLY A 50 -11.31 23.87 -20.80
CA GLY A 50 -10.93 25.27 -20.77
C GLY A 50 -9.64 25.59 -21.53
N THR A 51 -9.02 26.71 -21.16
CA THR A 51 -7.80 27.24 -21.81
C THR A 51 -6.59 27.05 -20.89
N PRO A 52 -5.35 27.26 -21.38
CA PRO A 52 -4.17 27.19 -20.51
C PRO A 52 -4.17 28.14 -19.31
N LYS A 53 -4.96 29.21 -19.37
CA LYS A 53 -5.07 30.23 -18.30
C LYS A 53 -6.32 30.06 -17.42
N GLN A 54 -7.27 29.24 -17.85
CA GLN A 54 -8.52 28.99 -17.13
C GLN A 54 -8.92 27.55 -17.35
N ARG A 55 -8.52 26.66 -16.45
CA ARG A 55 -8.79 25.22 -16.50
C ARG A 55 -9.91 24.87 -15.56
N PHE A 56 -10.72 23.93 -15.98
CA PHE A 56 -11.82 23.39 -15.18
C PHE A 56 -11.66 21.88 -15.05
N LEU A 57 -12.01 21.35 -13.89
CA LEU A 57 -12.16 19.91 -13.66
C LEU A 57 -13.60 19.51 -13.98
N GLU A 58 -13.79 18.56 -14.86
CA GLU A 58 -15.10 18.02 -15.22
C GLU A 58 -15.45 16.84 -14.31
N THR A 59 -16.66 16.82 -13.80
CA THR A 59 -17.24 15.74 -12.99
C THR A 59 -18.64 15.41 -13.48
N GLU A 60 -19.26 14.34 -12.94
CA GLU A 60 -20.64 14.01 -13.25
C GLU A 60 -21.63 15.11 -12.79
N ASP A 61 -21.33 15.75 -11.66
CA ASP A 61 -22.19 16.76 -11.03
C ASP A 61 -21.96 18.18 -11.59
N GLY A 62 -21.02 18.36 -12.50
CA GLY A 62 -20.68 19.66 -13.07
C GLY A 62 -19.19 19.89 -13.18
N ARG A 63 -18.77 21.14 -13.04
CA ARG A 63 -17.35 21.51 -13.17
C ARG A 63 -16.88 22.39 -12.03
N PHE A 64 -15.61 22.26 -11.67
CA PHE A 64 -14.91 23.07 -10.68
C PHE A 64 -13.83 23.93 -11.34
N GLY A 65 -13.66 25.15 -10.86
CA GLY A 65 -12.67 26.09 -11.37
C GLY A 65 -13.25 27.50 -11.57
N PRO A 66 -12.54 28.37 -12.27
CA PRO A 66 -11.30 28.12 -13.03
C PRO A 66 -10.08 27.95 -12.12
N PHE A 67 -9.12 27.16 -12.56
CA PHE A 67 -7.83 26.95 -11.90
C PHE A 67 -6.68 27.37 -12.82
N ASP A 68 -5.65 28.01 -12.24
CA ASP A 68 -4.40 28.32 -12.93
C ASP A 68 -3.53 27.07 -13.12
N TRP A 69 -3.54 26.19 -12.12
CA TRP A 69 -2.76 24.96 -12.10
C TRP A 69 -3.61 23.77 -11.68
N ILE A 70 -3.34 22.63 -12.28
CA ILE A 70 -3.91 21.34 -11.90
C ILE A 70 -2.76 20.36 -11.72
N VAL A 71 -2.69 19.74 -10.55
CA VAL A 71 -1.72 18.69 -10.22
C VAL A 71 -2.48 17.38 -9.98
N SER A 72 -2.20 16.35 -10.77
CA SER A 72 -2.74 15.02 -10.55
C SER A 72 -1.79 14.21 -9.69
N THR A 73 -2.32 13.61 -8.63
CA THR A 73 -1.65 12.60 -7.81
C THR A 73 -2.28 11.23 -7.99
N ALA A 74 -3.23 11.09 -8.94
CA ALA A 74 -3.80 9.83 -9.32
C ALA A 74 -2.75 8.94 -10.02
N PRO A 75 -2.88 7.61 -9.99
CA PRO A 75 -2.00 6.72 -10.74
C PRO A 75 -1.98 7.05 -12.25
N ALA A 76 -0.88 6.72 -12.94
CA ALA A 76 -0.69 7.13 -14.33
C ALA A 76 -1.85 6.74 -15.27
N PRO A 77 -2.47 5.54 -15.20
CA PRO A 77 -3.60 5.21 -16.06
C PRO A 77 -4.77 6.18 -15.91
N GLN A 78 -5.12 6.57 -14.69
CA GLN A 78 -6.19 7.53 -14.43
C GLN A 78 -5.77 8.94 -14.88
N THR A 79 -4.53 9.33 -14.61
CA THR A 79 -3.99 10.62 -15.05
C THR A 79 -3.98 10.75 -16.58
N GLN A 80 -3.63 9.69 -17.31
CA GLN A 80 -3.71 9.65 -18.77
C GLN A 80 -5.11 10.00 -19.28
N ILE A 81 -6.13 9.42 -18.67
CA ILE A 81 -7.53 9.67 -19.03
C ILE A 81 -7.90 11.12 -18.72
N ILE A 82 -7.65 11.57 -17.49
CA ILE A 82 -8.02 12.93 -17.02
C ILE A 82 -7.37 14.02 -17.89
N PHE A 83 -6.11 13.86 -18.25
CA PHE A 83 -5.36 14.84 -19.03
C PHE A 83 -5.42 14.59 -20.55
N ASN A 84 -6.05 13.51 -20.98
CA ASN A 84 -6.03 13.04 -22.38
C ASN A 84 -4.57 12.96 -22.93
N LYS A 85 -3.68 12.33 -22.16
CA LYS A 85 -2.24 12.23 -22.42
C LYS A 85 -1.77 10.77 -22.36
N PRO A 86 -2.02 9.98 -23.41
CA PRO A 86 -1.65 8.56 -23.40
C PRO A 86 -0.14 8.30 -23.29
N GLU A 87 0.68 9.29 -23.62
CA GLU A 87 2.13 9.22 -23.46
C GLU A 87 2.62 9.22 -22.00
N LEU A 88 1.78 9.57 -21.03
CA LEU A 88 2.11 9.50 -19.60
C LEU A 88 2.05 8.06 -19.11
N SER A 89 2.94 7.20 -19.61
CA SER A 89 3.02 5.81 -19.17
C SER A 89 4.08 5.63 -18.10
N MET A 90 3.71 4.89 -17.05
CA MET A 90 4.66 4.42 -16.03
C MET A 90 4.42 2.92 -15.79
N PRO A 91 5.49 2.12 -15.70
CA PRO A 91 5.35 0.72 -15.34
C PRO A 91 4.88 0.61 -13.87
N TYR A 92 3.93 -0.29 -13.63
CA TYR A 92 3.48 -0.68 -12.32
C TYR A 92 3.73 -2.17 -12.13
N SER A 93 4.19 -2.53 -10.96
CA SER A 93 4.22 -3.92 -10.52
C SER A 93 3.12 -4.15 -9.50
N ALA A 94 2.52 -5.30 -9.53
CA ALA A 94 1.53 -5.69 -8.55
C ALA A 94 2.19 -6.10 -7.23
N ALA A 95 1.42 -6.04 -6.15
CA ALA A 95 1.78 -6.67 -4.88
C ALA A 95 0.51 -7.14 -4.19
N PHE A 96 0.35 -8.45 -4.04
CA PHE A 96 -0.70 -8.97 -3.18
C PHE A 96 -0.40 -8.66 -1.73
N ALA A 97 -1.44 -8.34 -0.97
CA ALA A 97 -1.35 -8.15 0.47
C ALA A 97 -2.30 -9.11 1.18
N LEU A 98 -1.76 -9.95 2.05
CA LEU A 98 -2.52 -10.87 2.86
C LEU A 98 -2.55 -10.37 4.31
N MET A 99 -3.73 -10.30 4.90
CA MET A 99 -3.92 -9.99 6.32
C MET A 99 -4.30 -11.26 7.06
N VAL A 100 -3.48 -11.66 8.03
CA VAL A 100 -3.66 -12.90 8.79
C VAL A 100 -3.80 -12.57 10.27
N PRO A 101 -4.87 -13.04 10.94
CA PRO A 101 -4.92 -13.00 12.39
C PRO A 101 -3.90 -13.98 12.96
N VAL A 102 -3.27 -13.61 14.07
CA VAL A 102 -2.32 -14.46 14.78
C VAL A 102 -2.75 -14.66 16.22
N GLY A 103 -2.48 -15.85 16.78
CA GLY A 103 -2.82 -16.18 18.16
C GLY A 103 -1.90 -15.50 19.17
N GLU A 104 -0.62 -15.32 18.82
CA GLU A 104 0.38 -14.69 19.65
C GLU A 104 1.09 -13.59 18.89
N ARG A 105 1.66 -12.62 19.63
CA ARG A 105 2.44 -11.57 18.99
C ARG A 105 3.82 -12.13 18.62
N PRO A 106 4.23 -12.03 17.35
CA PRO A 106 5.60 -12.32 16.96
C PRO A 106 6.61 -11.43 17.71
N ASP A 107 7.83 -11.91 17.86
CA ASP A 107 8.94 -11.20 18.53
C ASP A 107 9.60 -10.10 17.69
N PHE A 108 8.96 -9.74 16.56
CA PHE A 108 9.38 -8.65 15.69
C PHE A 108 8.21 -7.68 15.42
N ASP A 109 8.52 -6.44 15.07
CA ASP A 109 7.53 -5.44 14.62
C ASP A 109 7.33 -5.47 13.10
N ALA A 110 8.42 -5.67 12.36
CA ALA A 110 8.42 -5.86 10.92
C ALA A 110 9.62 -6.70 10.48
N ALA A 111 9.46 -7.40 9.36
CA ALA A 111 10.50 -8.25 8.79
C ALA A 111 10.60 -8.11 7.27
N VAL A 112 11.82 -8.07 6.76
CA VAL A 112 12.13 -8.36 5.36
C VAL A 112 12.19 -9.88 5.23
N VAL A 113 11.55 -10.42 4.21
CA VAL A 113 11.59 -11.86 3.94
C VAL A 113 12.44 -12.11 2.69
N ARG A 114 13.24 -13.16 2.71
CA ARG A 114 14.10 -13.60 1.61
C ARG A 114 13.69 -15.00 1.18
N ASP A 115 13.94 -15.30 -0.09
CA ASP A 115 13.74 -16.63 -0.66
C ASP A 115 12.33 -17.19 -0.45
N SER A 116 11.31 -16.31 -0.59
CA SER A 116 9.91 -16.60 -0.34
C SER A 116 9.02 -15.79 -1.27
N PRO A 117 7.81 -16.27 -1.59
CA PRO A 117 6.76 -15.46 -2.22
C PRO A 117 6.38 -14.19 -1.43
N VAL A 118 6.58 -14.21 -0.11
CA VAL A 118 6.40 -13.03 0.75
C VAL A 118 7.71 -12.26 0.80
N SER A 119 7.66 -10.94 0.62
CA SER A 119 8.84 -10.05 0.67
C SER A 119 8.92 -9.22 1.95
N TRP A 120 7.76 -8.93 2.56
CA TRP A 120 7.66 -8.07 3.74
C TRP A 120 6.54 -8.48 4.67
N LEU A 121 6.81 -8.40 5.97
CA LEU A 121 5.83 -8.61 7.04
C LEU A 121 5.78 -7.39 7.96
N ALA A 122 4.59 -7.10 8.46
CA ALA A 122 4.39 -6.08 9.49
C ALA A 122 3.33 -6.51 10.49
N VAL A 123 3.67 -6.45 11.77
CA VAL A 123 2.74 -6.69 12.87
C VAL A 123 1.90 -5.44 13.08
N THR A 124 0.59 -5.53 12.87
CA THR A 124 -0.30 -4.36 12.91
C THR A 124 -0.41 -3.75 14.29
N SER A 125 -0.40 -4.58 15.33
CA SER A 125 -0.51 -4.17 16.74
C SER A 125 0.79 -3.56 17.31
N SER A 126 1.92 -3.68 16.62
CA SER A 126 3.19 -3.07 17.06
C SER A 126 3.26 -1.58 16.79
N LYS A 127 2.39 -1.07 15.92
CA LYS A 127 2.37 0.36 15.59
C LYS A 127 1.83 1.18 16.76
N PRO A 128 2.45 2.35 17.08
CA PRO A 128 2.02 3.20 18.19
C PRO A 128 0.52 3.56 18.08
N GLU A 129 -0.13 3.66 19.26
CA GLU A 129 -1.54 4.03 19.39
C GLU A 129 -2.54 3.14 18.64
N ARG A 130 -2.12 1.95 18.20
CA ARG A 130 -3.05 0.94 17.67
C ARG A 130 -3.72 0.22 18.82
N CYS A 131 -5.05 -0.02 18.69
CA CYS A 131 -5.82 -0.76 19.70
C CYS A 131 -5.21 -2.14 19.96
N GLN A 132 -4.66 -2.33 21.16
CA GLN A 132 -4.04 -3.60 21.58
C GLN A 132 -5.08 -4.68 21.92
N HIS A 133 -6.36 -4.33 21.96
CA HIS A 133 -7.44 -5.21 22.46
C HIS A 133 -8.24 -5.93 21.38
N LYS A 134 -7.90 -5.75 20.11
CA LYS A 134 -8.55 -6.46 19.01
C LYS A 134 -7.49 -7.23 18.23
N GLN A 135 -7.84 -8.46 17.92
CA GLN A 135 -7.09 -9.44 17.14
C GLN A 135 -5.68 -8.99 16.69
N LEU A 136 -4.68 -9.65 17.20
CA LEU A 136 -3.31 -9.54 16.69
C LEU A 136 -3.33 -9.92 15.20
N GLY A 137 -2.60 -9.21 14.39
CA GLY A 137 -2.58 -9.51 12.96
C GLY A 137 -1.25 -9.12 12.32
N ILE A 138 -0.91 -9.88 11.30
CA ILE A 138 0.21 -9.61 10.40
C ILE A 138 -0.36 -9.17 9.06
N VAL A 139 0.27 -8.17 8.45
CA VAL A 139 0.14 -7.87 7.02
C VAL A 139 1.37 -8.41 6.31
N ALA A 140 1.15 -9.30 5.38
CA ALA A 140 2.18 -9.87 4.51
C ALA A 140 2.05 -9.28 3.12
N HIS A 141 3.13 -8.71 2.59
CA HIS A 141 3.21 -8.26 1.21
C HIS A 141 3.98 -9.30 0.40
N ALA A 142 3.39 -9.74 -0.68
CA ALA A 142 4.05 -10.60 -1.64
C ALA A 142 5.15 -9.86 -2.41
N ASP A 143 6.10 -10.61 -2.93
CA ASP A 143 7.07 -10.12 -3.90
C ASP A 143 6.36 -9.64 -5.17
N SER A 144 6.85 -8.56 -5.77
CA SER A 144 6.20 -7.96 -6.93
C SER A 144 6.30 -8.82 -8.18
N GLN A 145 7.43 -9.45 -8.44
CA GLN A 145 7.58 -10.35 -9.59
C GLN A 145 6.65 -11.57 -9.42
N TRP A 146 6.66 -12.17 -8.24
CA TRP A 146 5.77 -13.29 -7.91
C TRP A 146 4.29 -12.90 -8.09
N SER A 147 3.94 -11.67 -7.71
CA SER A 147 2.57 -11.14 -7.84
C SER A 147 2.18 -10.89 -9.30
N ASP A 148 3.06 -10.31 -10.11
CA ASP A 148 2.81 -10.04 -11.53
C ASP A 148 2.53 -11.33 -12.30
N GLU A 149 3.24 -12.42 -11.97
CA GLU A 149 3.04 -13.75 -12.57
C GLU A 149 1.67 -14.37 -12.23
N ARG A 150 1.00 -13.88 -11.19
CA ARG A 150 -0.25 -14.46 -10.62
C ARG A 150 -1.46 -13.56 -10.69
N LEU A 151 -1.40 -12.45 -11.42
CA LEU A 151 -2.52 -11.50 -11.52
C LEU A 151 -3.81 -12.11 -12.06
N GLN A 152 -3.72 -13.17 -12.87
CA GLN A 152 -4.87 -13.84 -13.44
C GLN A 152 -5.29 -15.12 -12.68
N GLU A 153 -4.57 -15.46 -11.61
CA GLU A 153 -4.88 -16.65 -10.83
C GLU A 153 -6.08 -16.39 -9.89
N PRO A 154 -6.87 -17.44 -9.57
CA PRO A 154 -7.94 -17.31 -8.59
C PRO A 154 -7.43 -16.86 -7.22
N ALA A 155 -8.17 -15.95 -6.58
CA ALA A 155 -7.78 -15.37 -5.29
C ALA A 155 -7.53 -16.42 -4.18
N ASP A 156 -8.32 -17.50 -4.16
CA ASP A 156 -8.14 -18.58 -3.17
C ASP A 156 -6.83 -19.35 -3.39
N LYS A 157 -6.39 -19.53 -4.64
CA LYS A 157 -5.10 -20.13 -4.96
C LYS A 157 -3.95 -19.25 -4.47
N VAL A 158 -3.98 -17.97 -4.83
CA VAL A 158 -2.97 -16.97 -4.39
C VAL A 158 -2.90 -16.90 -2.87
N LYS A 159 -4.06 -16.88 -2.20
CA LYS A 159 -4.17 -16.90 -0.76
C LYS A 159 -3.54 -18.18 -0.16
N GLY A 160 -3.82 -19.35 -0.73
CA GLY A 160 -3.24 -20.62 -0.27
C GLY A 160 -1.72 -20.60 -0.36
N GLU A 161 -1.16 -20.25 -1.52
CA GLU A 161 0.29 -20.16 -1.72
C GLU A 161 0.97 -19.17 -0.75
N LEU A 162 0.33 -18.05 -0.43
CA LEU A 162 0.86 -17.08 0.54
C LEU A 162 0.77 -17.60 1.99
N LEU A 163 -0.28 -18.35 2.34
CA LEU A 163 -0.38 -18.97 3.65
C LEU A 163 0.71 -20.05 3.82
N ASP A 164 0.89 -20.92 2.85
CA ASP A 164 1.95 -21.93 2.85
C ASP A 164 3.35 -21.28 3.01
N ALA A 165 3.57 -20.15 2.31
CA ALA A 165 4.80 -19.40 2.43
C ALA A 165 5.00 -18.79 3.84
N LEU A 166 3.94 -18.36 4.50
CA LEU A 166 4.00 -17.86 5.88
C LEU A 166 4.26 -18.98 6.88
N GLU A 167 3.61 -20.14 6.72
CA GLU A 167 3.84 -21.31 7.55
C GLU A 167 5.30 -21.80 7.47
N ALA A 168 5.89 -21.77 6.27
CA ALA A 168 7.30 -22.11 6.06
C ALA A 168 8.28 -21.21 6.83
N LEU A 169 7.88 -19.98 7.18
CA LEU A 169 8.70 -19.08 8.01
C LEU A 169 8.68 -19.43 9.50
N ALA A 170 7.83 -20.38 9.92
CA ALA A 170 7.68 -20.82 11.30
C ALA A 170 7.50 -19.67 12.31
N ILE A 171 6.66 -18.71 11.95
CA ILE A 171 6.35 -17.56 12.81
C ILE A 171 5.47 -18.04 13.97
N ALA A 172 5.85 -17.71 15.19
CA ALA A 172 5.07 -18.04 16.37
C ALA A 172 3.65 -17.44 16.28
N GLY A 173 2.63 -18.26 16.54
CA GLY A 173 1.23 -17.85 16.58
C GLY A 173 0.50 -17.82 15.23
N LEU A 174 1.13 -18.26 14.14
CA LEU A 174 0.48 -18.55 12.86
C LEU A 174 -0.18 -19.94 12.89
#